data_1d8108d8f6ded8bacf17ef1e7f23c45f
#
_entry.id   1d8108d8f6ded8bacf17ef1e7f23c45f
#
_cell.length_a   1.000
_cell.length_b   1.000
_cell.length_c   1.000
_cell.angle_alpha   90.00
_cell.angle_beta   90.00
_cell.angle_gamma   90.00
#
_symmetry.space_group_name_H-M   'P 1'
#
loop_
_entity.id
_entity.type
_entity.pdbx_description
1 polymer ?
#
loop_
_entity_poly.entity_id
_entity_poly.type
_entity_poly.pdbx_seq_one_letter_code
_entity_poly.pdbx_strand_id
1 'polypeptide(L)'
;MSTFFQQTAQAMIAKHIDRFPLLKLDQVIDWQPIEQYLNRQKNRYLRDHRGRPAYPLLSMFKAVLLGQWHSLSDPELEHSLITRIDFNLFCRFDELSIPDYSTLCRYRNWLAQDDTLSELLKLINRQLTEKGLKVEKASAAVVDATIIQTAGSKQRQAIEVDEEGQISGQTTPSKDSDARWIKKNGLYKLGYKQHTRTDAEGYIEKLHITPANAHECKHLSPLLEGLPKGTTVYADKGYDSAENRQHLEERQLLDGIMRKACRNRPLSETQTKRNRYLSKTRYVVEQSFGTLHRKFRYARAAYFGLIKVSAQSHLKAMCLNLLKAANRLSAPAAA
;
A
#
# COMPACT_ATOMS: atom_id res chain seq x y z
N MET A 1 19.59 25.70 13.96
CA MET A 1 21.01 25.34 13.71
C MET A 1 21.15 23.85 13.85
N SER A 2 21.82 23.17 12.94
CA SER A 2 22.09 21.72 13.10
C SER A 2 23.18 21.53 14.15
N THR A 3 23.01 20.55 15.04
CA THR A 3 24.00 20.22 16.05
C THR A 3 25.29 19.66 15.40
N PHE A 4 26.41 19.70 16.11
CA PHE A 4 27.67 19.10 15.64
C PHE A 4 27.48 17.62 15.29
N PHE A 5 26.66 16.90 16.07
CA PHE A 5 26.31 15.50 15.81
C PHE A 5 25.60 15.33 14.45
N GLN A 6 24.59 16.19 14.16
CA GLN A 6 23.86 16.15 12.89
C GLN A 6 24.77 16.42 11.68
N GLN A 7 25.70 17.36 11.79
CA GLN A 7 26.67 17.67 10.72
C GLN A 7 27.61 16.49 10.46
N THR A 8 28.13 15.87 11.51
CA THR A 8 29.00 14.68 11.40
C THR A 8 28.23 13.50 10.80
N ALA A 9 27.00 13.26 11.28
CA ALA A 9 26.11 12.22 10.77
C ALA A 9 25.79 12.42 9.28
N GLN A 10 25.48 13.64 8.86
CA GLN A 10 25.27 13.98 7.45
C GLN A 10 26.52 13.72 6.60
N ALA A 11 27.69 14.11 7.06
CA ALA A 11 28.95 13.85 6.35
C ALA A 11 29.27 12.36 6.20
N MET A 12 29.00 11.57 7.21
CA MET A 12 29.16 10.11 7.16
C MET A 12 28.22 9.45 6.13
N ILE A 13 26.93 9.83 6.14
CA ILE A 13 25.92 9.26 5.24
C ILE A 13 26.10 9.78 3.81
N ALA A 14 26.53 11.02 3.60
CA ALA A 14 26.73 11.58 2.26
C ALA A 14 27.68 10.73 1.40
N LYS A 15 28.71 10.14 2.00
CA LYS A 15 29.65 9.22 1.32
C LYS A 15 28.99 7.91 0.84
N HIS A 16 27.82 7.57 1.38
CA HIS A 16 27.10 6.30 1.13
C HIS A 16 25.64 6.50 0.79
N ILE A 17 25.27 7.68 0.29
CA ILE A 17 23.86 8.09 0.08
C ILE A 17 23.07 7.08 -0.79
N ASP A 18 23.72 6.41 -1.73
CA ASP A 18 23.10 5.40 -2.59
C ASP A 18 22.59 4.16 -1.83
N ARG A 19 23.07 3.93 -0.61
CA ARG A 19 22.58 2.86 0.28
C ARG A 19 21.34 3.28 1.07
N PHE A 20 20.95 4.56 1.01
CA PHE A 20 19.84 5.14 1.76
C PHE A 20 18.77 5.74 0.82
N PRO A 21 17.96 4.91 0.14
CA PRO A 21 17.01 5.35 -0.88
C PRO A 21 16.08 6.48 -0.43
N LEU A 22 15.58 6.42 0.82
CA LEU A 22 14.69 7.43 1.36
C LEU A 22 15.39 8.76 1.62
N LEU A 23 16.63 8.75 2.09
CA LEU A 23 17.42 9.98 2.26
C LEU A 23 17.77 10.63 0.92
N LYS A 24 18.04 9.81 -0.10
CA LYS A 24 18.27 10.29 -1.47
C LYS A 24 17.01 10.98 -2.01
N LEU A 25 15.84 10.39 -1.81
CA LEU A 25 14.56 10.99 -2.18
C LEU A 25 14.21 12.23 -1.36
N ASP A 26 14.60 12.28 -0.08
CA ASP A 26 14.35 13.40 0.81
C ASP A 26 14.96 14.72 0.29
N GLN A 27 16.01 14.62 -0.53
CA GLN A 27 16.65 15.76 -1.18
C GLN A 27 15.89 16.26 -2.42
N VAL A 28 15.02 15.43 -3.00
CA VAL A 28 14.33 15.71 -4.26
C VAL A 28 12.85 16.05 -4.04
N ILE A 29 12.22 15.36 -3.08
CA ILE A 29 10.78 15.54 -2.78
C ILE A 29 10.58 16.83 -1.99
N ASP A 30 9.63 17.65 -2.45
CA ASP A 30 9.10 18.73 -1.65
C ASP A 30 8.06 18.21 -0.67
N TRP A 31 8.39 18.18 0.60
CA TRP A 31 7.52 17.73 1.68
C TRP A 31 6.51 18.78 2.14
N GLN A 32 6.64 20.03 1.72
CA GLN A 32 5.79 21.13 2.17
C GLN A 32 4.29 20.91 1.88
N PRO A 33 3.87 20.45 0.68
CA PRO A 33 2.46 20.16 0.42
C PRO A 33 1.88 19.06 1.32
N ILE A 34 2.71 18.05 1.65
CA ILE A 34 2.34 16.95 2.54
C ILE A 34 2.18 17.47 3.98
N GLU A 35 3.12 18.29 4.44
CA GLU A 35 3.06 18.93 5.77
C GLU A 35 1.84 19.83 5.92
N GLN A 36 1.57 20.67 4.93
CA GLN A 36 0.37 21.52 4.92
C GLN A 36 -0.92 20.71 4.95
N TYR A 37 -0.97 19.60 4.20
CA TYR A 37 -2.11 18.71 4.24
C TYR A 37 -2.32 18.08 5.62
N LEU A 38 -1.27 17.53 6.23
CA LEU A 38 -1.30 16.93 7.57
C LEU A 38 -1.72 17.95 8.63
N ASN A 39 -1.21 19.17 8.58
CA ASN A 39 -1.55 20.25 9.51
C ASN A 39 -3.02 20.66 9.38
N ARG A 40 -3.59 20.71 8.17
CA ARG A 40 -5.03 20.95 7.97
C ARG A 40 -5.88 19.84 8.58
N GLN A 41 -5.47 18.56 8.45
CA GLN A 41 -6.19 17.44 9.06
C GLN A 41 -6.12 17.50 10.60
N LYS A 42 -4.99 17.92 11.17
CA LYS A 42 -4.83 18.10 12.62
C LYS A 42 -5.91 19.01 13.20
N ASN A 43 -6.11 20.18 12.60
CA ASN A 43 -7.08 21.16 13.08
C ASN A 43 -8.53 20.66 13.05
N ARG A 44 -8.81 19.66 12.22
CA ARG A 44 -10.12 19.01 12.11
C ARG A 44 -10.41 18.08 13.28
N TYR A 45 -9.39 17.46 13.89
CA TYR A 45 -9.53 16.40 14.89
C TYR A 45 -9.11 16.81 16.31
N LEU A 46 -8.24 17.81 16.47
CA LEU A 46 -7.82 18.29 17.76
C LEU A 46 -8.79 19.35 18.29
N ARG A 47 -9.62 18.94 19.26
CA ARG A 47 -10.54 19.83 19.96
C ARG A 47 -9.92 20.56 21.14
N ASP A 48 -8.78 20.06 21.64
CA ASP A 48 -8.09 20.62 22.82
C ASP A 48 -6.59 20.80 22.49
N HIS A 49 -6.10 22.01 22.72
CA HIS A 49 -4.68 22.38 22.53
C HIS A 49 -3.89 22.45 23.85
N ARG A 50 -4.49 22.01 24.97
CA ARG A 50 -3.85 21.98 26.27
C ARG A 50 -2.92 20.77 26.39
N GLY A 51 -1.79 20.96 27.08
CA GLY A 51 -0.82 19.89 27.36
C GLY A 51 0.50 20.07 26.59
N ARG A 52 1.32 18.98 26.59
CA ARG A 52 2.60 18.96 25.88
C ARG A 52 2.39 19.20 24.38
N PRO A 53 3.20 20.07 23.73
CA PRO A 53 3.13 20.25 22.28
C PRO A 53 3.24 18.92 21.53
N ALA A 54 2.39 18.75 20.54
CA ALA A 54 2.43 17.56 19.71
C ALA A 54 3.71 17.55 18.85
N TYR A 55 4.24 16.35 18.59
CA TYR A 55 5.36 16.18 17.65
C TYR A 55 5.00 16.74 16.26
N PRO A 56 6.01 17.23 15.49
CA PRO A 56 5.78 17.67 14.12
C PRO A 56 5.13 16.55 13.30
N LEU A 57 4.00 16.84 12.66
CA LEU A 57 3.22 15.80 11.97
C LEU A 57 3.95 15.20 10.79
N LEU A 58 4.77 15.99 10.09
CA LEU A 58 5.60 15.48 8.99
C LEU A 58 6.67 14.52 9.50
N SER A 59 7.34 14.84 10.63
CA SER A 59 8.32 13.94 11.25
C SER A 59 7.68 12.62 11.68
N MET A 60 6.49 12.68 12.27
CA MET A 60 5.71 11.51 12.64
C MET A 60 5.29 10.68 11.41
N PHE A 61 4.88 11.32 10.32
CA PHE A 61 4.55 10.64 9.06
C PHE A 61 5.77 9.93 8.47
N LYS A 62 6.91 10.61 8.42
CA LYS A 62 8.18 10.02 7.98
C LYS A 62 8.60 8.83 8.84
N ALA A 63 8.42 8.91 10.17
CA ALA A 63 8.70 7.80 11.06
C ALA A 63 7.81 6.58 10.79
N VAL A 64 6.49 6.77 10.64
CA VAL A 64 5.56 5.68 10.29
C VAL A 64 5.90 5.10 8.92
N LEU A 65 6.30 5.92 7.95
CA LEU A 65 6.75 5.47 6.64
C LEU A 65 8.01 4.59 6.73
N LEU A 66 9.01 4.98 7.56
CA LEU A 66 10.20 4.15 7.84
C LEU A 66 9.84 2.82 8.50
N GLY A 67 8.92 2.83 9.47
CA GLY A 67 8.41 1.60 10.08
C GLY A 67 7.83 0.64 9.04
N GLN A 68 7.05 1.16 8.08
CA GLN A 68 6.51 0.34 6.99
C GLN A 68 7.58 -0.07 5.97
N TRP A 69 8.53 0.81 5.66
CA TRP A 69 9.64 0.51 4.75
C TRP A 69 10.50 -0.66 5.24
N HIS A 70 10.81 -0.67 6.52
CA HIS A 70 11.64 -1.71 7.14
C HIS A 70 10.83 -2.85 7.77
N SER A 71 9.49 -2.77 7.73
CA SER A 71 8.57 -3.74 8.35
C SER A 71 8.81 -3.90 9.86
N LEU A 72 9.02 -2.80 10.57
CA LEU A 72 9.24 -2.74 12.01
C LEU A 72 7.90 -2.70 12.76
N SER A 73 7.87 -3.30 13.93
CA SER A 73 6.84 -3.06 14.95
C SER A 73 7.02 -1.67 15.57
N ASP A 74 6.00 -1.18 16.29
CA ASP A 74 6.09 0.15 16.92
C ASP A 74 7.23 0.25 17.94
N PRO A 75 7.51 -0.75 18.82
CA PRO A 75 8.68 -0.73 19.70
C PRO A 75 10.02 -0.79 18.95
N GLU A 76 10.12 -1.59 17.87
CA GLU A 76 11.33 -1.64 17.04
C GLU A 76 11.57 -0.32 16.31
N LEU A 77 10.48 0.36 15.91
CA LEU A 77 10.56 1.68 15.29
C LEU A 77 11.06 2.73 16.29
N GLU A 78 10.52 2.77 17.51
CA GLU A 78 11.01 3.63 18.59
C GLU A 78 12.50 3.41 18.83
N HIS A 79 12.92 2.15 19.04
CA HIS A 79 14.34 1.79 19.21
C HIS A 79 15.20 2.26 18.03
N SER A 80 14.71 2.08 16.79
CA SER A 80 15.43 2.51 15.59
C SER A 80 15.52 4.02 15.48
N LEU A 81 14.50 4.77 15.88
CA LEU A 81 14.54 6.23 15.94
C LEU A 81 15.59 6.76 16.94
N ILE A 82 15.86 6.01 18.00
CA ILE A 82 16.89 6.34 19.00
C ILE A 82 18.29 6.00 18.50
N THR A 83 18.46 4.86 17.84
CA THR A 83 19.78 4.26 17.58
C THR A 83 20.31 4.47 16.18
N ARG A 84 19.44 4.74 15.18
CA ARG A 84 19.82 4.83 13.79
C ARG A 84 19.95 6.27 13.30
N ILE A 85 21.13 6.61 12.83
CA ILE A 85 21.47 7.93 12.27
C ILE A 85 20.61 8.27 11.04
N ASP A 86 20.41 7.31 10.14
CA ASP A 86 19.61 7.51 8.93
C ASP A 86 18.14 7.82 9.23
N PHE A 87 17.58 7.21 10.28
CA PHE A 87 16.22 7.49 10.74
C PHE A 87 16.11 8.91 11.30
N ASN A 88 17.08 9.31 12.13
CA ASN A 88 17.13 10.66 12.68
C ASN A 88 17.22 11.73 11.58
N LEU A 89 18.10 11.54 10.60
CA LEU A 89 18.26 12.48 9.50
C LEU A 89 17.01 12.59 8.62
N PHE A 90 16.30 11.47 8.41
CA PHE A 90 15.09 11.47 7.61
C PHE A 90 13.90 12.10 8.33
N CYS A 91 13.69 11.74 9.59
CA CYS A 91 12.53 12.21 10.38
C CYS A 91 12.72 13.63 10.92
N ARG A 92 13.96 14.03 11.23
CA ARG A 92 14.29 15.36 11.80
C ARG A 92 13.55 15.64 13.10
N PHE A 93 13.46 14.65 13.98
CA PHE A 93 13.05 14.89 15.36
C PHE A 93 14.13 15.66 16.13
N ASP A 94 13.71 16.34 17.19
CA ASP A 94 14.65 16.83 18.21
C ASP A 94 15.33 15.62 18.87
N GLU A 95 16.65 15.66 19.03
CA GLU A 95 17.45 14.55 19.57
C GLU A 95 17.01 14.10 20.97
N LEU A 96 16.47 15.04 21.76
CA LEU A 96 15.98 14.81 23.10
C LEU A 96 14.46 14.51 23.15
N SER A 97 13.77 14.56 22.03
CA SER A 97 12.32 14.45 21.94
C SER A 97 11.91 13.47 20.85
N ILE A 98 12.14 12.17 21.10
CA ILE A 98 11.73 11.08 20.21
C ILE A 98 10.38 10.51 20.70
N PRO A 99 9.42 10.24 19.80
CA PRO A 99 8.13 9.68 20.17
C PRO A 99 8.26 8.22 20.63
N ASP A 100 7.56 7.87 21.70
CA ASP A 100 7.41 6.50 22.15
C ASP A 100 6.51 5.67 21.21
N TYR A 101 6.56 4.34 21.36
CA TYR A 101 5.78 3.40 20.54
C TYR A 101 4.27 3.63 20.64
N SER A 102 3.76 4.07 21.77
CA SER A 102 2.33 4.31 21.98
C SER A 102 1.87 5.57 21.24
N THR A 103 2.71 6.59 21.18
CA THR A 103 2.49 7.81 20.39
C THR A 103 2.54 7.51 18.90
N LEU A 104 3.48 6.69 18.43
CA LEU A 104 3.56 6.21 17.04
C LEU A 104 2.30 5.42 16.66
N CYS A 105 1.84 4.53 17.55
CA CYS A 105 0.61 3.76 17.35
C CYS A 105 -0.62 4.67 17.22
N ARG A 106 -0.78 5.65 18.13
CA ARG A 106 -1.90 6.62 18.10
C ARG A 106 -1.88 7.45 16.82
N TYR A 107 -0.71 7.91 16.41
CA TYR A 107 -0.56 8.68 15.19
C TYR A 107 -0.91 7.86 13.94
N ARG A 108 -0.46 6.62 13.84
CA ARG A 108 -0.83 5.71 12.75
C ARG A 108 -2.34 5.46 12.69
N ASN A 109 -2.98 5.25 13.86
CA ASN A 109 -4.43 5.09 13.92
C ASN A 109 -5.18 6.36 13.52
N TRP A 110 -4.62 7.53 13.80
CA TRP A 110 -5.15 8.79 13.32
C TRP A 110 -5.04 8.92 11.79
N LEU A 111 -3.89 8.56 11.20
CA LEU A 111 -3.72 8.54 9.74
C LEU A 111 -4.69 7.57 9.04
N ALA A 112 -5.15 6.53 9.74
CA ALA A 112 -6.08 5.54 9.20
C ALA A 112 -7.52 6.05 9.08
N GLN A 113 -7.82 7.23 9.60
CA GLN A 113 -9.15 7.83 9.53
C GLN A 113 -9.38 8.48 8.17
N ASP A 114 -10.61 8.38 7.69
CA ASP A 114 -11.08 8.96 6.44
C ASP A 114 -10.16 8.61 5.24
N ASP A 115 -10.09 9.49 4.27
CA ASP A 115 -9.27 9.35 3.05
C ASP A 115 -7.83 9.88 3.20
N THR A 116 -7.37 10.16 4.44
CA THR A 116 -6.07 10.82 4.69
C THR A 116 -4.92 10.13 3.97
N LEU A 117 -4.80 8.81 4.07
CA LEU A 117 -3.71 8.07 3.42
C LEU A 117 -3.88 7.95 1.90
N SER A 118 -5.11 7.94 1.40
CA SER A 118 -5.37 7.99 -0.04
C SER A 118 -4.90 9.32 -0.64
N GLU A 119 -5.19 10.43 0.04
CA GLU A 119 -4.73 11.76 -0.38
C GLU A 119 -3.21 11.92 -0.28
N LEU A 120 -2.58 11.38 0.77
CA LEU A 120 -1.12 11.37 0.90
C LEU A 120 -0.45 10.58 -0.23
N LEU A 121 -1.03 9.44 -0.63
CA LEU A 121 -0.55 8.66 -1.78
C LEU A 121 -0.64 9.49 -3.08
N LYS A 122 -1.74 10.21 -3.29
CA LYS A 122 -1.90 11.10 -4.46
C LYS A 122 -0.87 12.24 -4.45
N LEU A 123 -0.64 12.85 -3.27
CA LEU A 123 0.36 13.93 -3.12
C LEU A 123 1.77 13.44 -3.43
N ILE A 124 2.16 12.26 -2.93
CA ILE A 124 3.46 11.64 -3.25
C ILE A 124 3.56 11.37 -4.75
N ASN A 125 2.55 10.72 -5.34
CA ASN A 125 2.55 10.41 -6.77
C ASN A 125 2.68 11.67 -7.63
N ARG A 126 1.97 12.75 -7.27
CA ARG A 126 2.08 14.05 -7.94
C ARG A 126 3.51 14.59 -7.87
N GLN A 127 4.13 14.59 -6.69
CA GLN A 127 5.51 15.01 -6.54
C GLN A 127 6.47 14.17 -7.40
N LEU A 128 6.28 12.85 -7.45
CA LEU A 128 7.10 11.98 -8.28
C LEU A 128 6.95 12.30 -9.77
N THR A 129 5.74 12.65 -10.23
CA THR A 129 5.49 13.06 -11.61
C THR A 129 6.14 14.42 -11.91
N GLU A 130 5.94 15.43 -11.06
CA GLU A 130 6.53 16.76 -11.19
C GLU A 130 8.07 16.73 -11.23
N LYS A 131 8.69 15.78 -10.54
CA LYS A 131 10.16 15.57 -10.54
C LYS A 131 10.65 14.64 -11.66
N GLY A 132 9.78 14.21 -12.57
CA GLY A 132 10.13 13.29 -13.67
C GLY A 132 10.49 11.86 -13.23
N LEU A 133 10.26 11.52 -11.96
CA LEU A 133 10.53 10.20 -11.39
C LEU A 133 9.40 9.19 -11.66
N LYS A 134 8.23 9.66 -11.98
CA LYS A 134 7.08 8.91 -12.48
C LYS A 134 6.66 9.53 -13.81
N VAL A 135 6.63 8.76 -14.87
CA VAL A 135 6.21 9.25 -16.18
C VAL A 135 4.70 9.13 -16.28
N GLU A 136 4.05 10.25 -16.51
CA GLU A 136 2.61 10.29 -16.76
C GLU A 136 2.33 9.80 -18.20
N LYS A 137 2.40 8.50 -18.40
CA LYS A 137 1.89 7.88 -19.63
C LYS A 137 0.39 7.67 -19.46
N ALA A 138 -0.39 8.65 -19.87
CA ALA A 138 -1.85 8.66 -19.79
C ALA A 138 -2.58 7.50 -20.50
N SER A 139 -1.87 6.46 -20.94
CA SER A 139 -2.43 5.48 -21.88
C SER A 139 -2.85 4.16 -21.25
N ALA A 140 -2.43 3.83 -20.03
CA ALA A 140 -2.70 2.51 -19.45
C ALA A 140 -2.86 2.54 -17.94
N ALA A 141 -3.95 1.96 -17.47
CA ALA A 141 -4.19 1.60 -16.06
C ALA A 141 -4.25 0.08 -15.94
N VAL A 142 -3.49 -0.51 -15.05
CA VAL A 142 -3.48 -1.96 -14.83
C VAL A 142 -4.12 -2.27 -13.48
N VAL A 143 -5.19 -3.07 -13.51
CA VAL A 143 -5.96 -3.44 -12.31
C VAL A 143 -5.78 -4.91 -12.01
N ASP A 144 -5.49 -5.22 -10.76
CA ASP A 144 -5.42 -6.58 -10.26
C ASP A 144 -5.64 -6.64 -8.75
N ALA A 145 -5.78 -7.85 -8.20
CA ALA A 145 -5.97 -8.06 -6.78
C ALA A 145 -4.99 -9.10 -6.20
N THR A 146 -4.50 -8.80 -4.99
CA THR A 146 -3.66 -9.73 -4.24
C THR A 146 -4.26 -10.05 -2.88
N ILE A 147 -3.95 -11.24 -2.35
CA ILE A 147 -4.40 -11.67 -1.03
C ILE A 147 -3.34 -11.32 0.01
N ILE A 148 -3.79 -10.67 1.09
CA ILE A 148 -2.99 -10.35 2.26
C ILE A 148 -3.53 -11.19 3.43
N GLN A 149 -2.71 -12.07 4.00
CA GLN A 149 -3.13 -12.88 5.14
C GLN A 149 -3.30 -12.00 6.37
N THR A 150 -4.27 -12.34 7.22
CA THR A 150 -4.43 -11.63 8.51
C THR A 150 -3.26 -11.85 9.44
N ALA A 151 -2.99 -10.86 10.33
CA ALA A 151 -2.11 -11.01 11.47
C ALA A 151 -2.70 -11.95 12.54
N GLY A 152 -4.04 -12.10 12.54
CA GLY A 152 -4.76 -12.94 13.51
C GLY A 152 -4.43 -14.41 13.42
N SER A 153 -4.69 -15.13 14.52
CA SER A 153 -4.68 -16.58 14.51
C SER A 153 -5.80 -17.11 13.61
N LYS A 154 -5.55 -18.24 12.97
CA LYS A 154 -6.61 -19.00 12.30
C LYS A 154 -7.65 -19.42 13.32
N GLN A 155 -8.89 -19.61 12.86
CA GLN A 155 -9.90 -20.31 13.67
C GLN A 155 -9.36 -21.66 14.10
N ARG A 156 -9.52 -21.97 15.39
CA ARG A 156 -9.21 -23.31 15.94
C ARG A 156 -10.51 -24.04 16.13
N GLN A 157 -10.52 -25.30 15.75
CA GLN A 157 -11.60 -26.23 16.06
C GLN A 157 -11.16 -26.96 17.35
N ALA A 158 -11.85 -26.71 18.45
CA ALA A 158 -11.72 -27.54 19.64
C ALA A 158 -12.61 -28.76 19.42
N ILE A 159 -12.05 -29.94 19.55
CA ILE A 159 -12.80 -31.20 19.55
C ILE A 159 -13.01 -31.54 21.02
N GLU A 160 -14.24 -31.44 21.48
CA GLU A 160 -14.64 -31.93 22.79
C GLU A 160 -15.27 -33.32 22.61
N VAL A 161 -14.75 -34.27 23.35
CA VAL A 161 -15.30 -35.66 23.40
C VAL A 161 -16.01 -35.74 24.75
N ASP A 162 -17.33 -35.97 24.73
CA ASP A 162 -18.10 -36.22 25.94
C ASP A 162 -17.83 -37.60 26.54
N GLU A 163 -18.37 -37.85 27.73
CA GLU A 163 -18.22 -39.13 28.42
C GLU A 163 -18.83 -40.32 27.65
N GLU A 164 -19.69 -40.05 26.67
CA GLU A 164 -20.34 -41.06 25.79
C GLU A 164 -19.57 -41.24 24.48
N GLY A 165 -18.42 -40.54 24.30
CA GLY A 165 -17.58 -40.64 23.11
C GLY A 165 -18.12 -39.88 21.90
N GLN A 166 -19.12 -39.02 22.08
CA GLN A 166 -19.61 -38.11 21.01
C GLN A 166 -18.68 -36.95 20.81
N ILE A 167 -18.35 -36.68 19.57
CA ILE A 167 -17.44 -35.60 19.18
C ILE A 167 -18.27 -34.35 18.92
N SER A 168 -18.11 -33.32 19.78
CA SER A 168 -18.60 -31.98 19.53
C SER A 168 -17.44 -31.05 19.12
N GLY A 169 -17.63 -30.29 18.05
CA GLY A 169 -16.63 -29.33 17.58
C GLY A 169 -17.06 -27.91 17.87
N GLN A 170 -16.38 -27.21 18.77
CA GLN A 170 -16.52 -25.75 18.90
C GLN A 170 -15.48 -25.04 18.05
N THR A 171 -15.95 -24.14 17.17
CA THR A 171 -15.06 -23.32 16.37
C THR A 171 -14.81 -22.00 17.10
N THR A 172 -13.58 -21.78 17.57
CA THR A 172 -13.19 -20.49 18.12
C THR A 172 -12.95 -19.49 16.99
N PRO A 173 -13.69 -18.37 16.94
CA PRO A 173 -13.51 -17.36 15.90
C PRO A 173 -12.09 -16.78 15.92
N SER A 174 -11.61 -16.34 14.76
CA SER A 174 -10.38 -15.57 14.69
C SER A 174 -10.54 -14.25 15.48
N LYS A 175 -9.46 -13.78 16.09
CA LYS A 175 -9.42 -12.44 16.73
C LYS A 175 -9.66 -11.30 15.71
N ASP A 176 -9.47 -11.57 14.42
CA ASP A 176 -9.70 -10.62 13.35
C ASP A 176 -11.08 -10.87 12.73
N SER A 177 -12.08 -10.13 13.23
CA SER A 177 -13.49 -10.28 12.85
C SER A 177 -13.79 -9.87 11.39
N ASP A 178 -12.92 -9.06 10.77
CA ASP A 178 -13.11 -8.56 9.41
C ASP A 178 -12.49 -9.49 8.35
N ALA A 179 -11.53 -10.33 8.75
CA ALA A 179 -10.89 -11.29 7.85
C ALA A 179 -11.86 -12.40 7.41
N ARG A 180 -11.75 -12.84 6.16
CA ARG A 180 -12.56 -13.94 5.61
C ARG A 180 -11.68 -14.96 4.91
N TRP A 181 -12.20 -16.18 4.83
CA TRP A 181 -11.54 -17.28 4.15
C TRP A 181 -11.71 -17.19 2.63
N ILE A 182 -10.64 -17.49 1.92
CA ILE A 182 -10.63 -17.71 0.47
C ILE A 182 -9.82 -18.96 0.13
N LYS A 183 -10.29 -19.72 -0.85
CA LYS A 183 -9.53 -20.82 -1.45
C LYS A 183 -8.86 -20.33 -2.73
N LYS A 184 -7.53 -20.37 -2.80
CA LYS A 184 -6.75 -20.03 -3.99
C LYS A 184 -5.66 -21.09 -4.20
N ASN A 185 -5.59 -21.66 -5.41
CA ASN A 185 -4.63 -22.71 -5.77
C ASN A 185 -4.66 -23.91 -4.80
N GLY A 186 -5.84 -24.36 -4.41
CA GLY A 186 -6.02 -25.48 -3.47
C GLY A 186 -5.81 -25.13 -1.99
N LEU A 187 -5.24 -23.98 -1.68
CA LEU A 187 -4.92 -23.57 -0.31
C LEU A 187 -5.96 -22.58 0.24
N TYR A 188 -6.36 -22.79 1.50
CA TYR A 188 -7.21 -21.86 2.23
C TYR A 188 -6.37 -20.78 2.91
N LYS A 189 -6.74 -19.51 2.70
CA LYS A 189 -6.12 -18.33 3.31
C LYS A 189 -7.18 -17.52 4.02
N LEU A 190 -6.90 -17.11 5.27
CA LEU A 190 -7.72 -16.18 6.02
C LEU A 190 -7.10 -14.78 5.90
N GLY A 191 -7.87 -13.78 5.52
CA GLY A 191 -7.35 -12.42 5.40
C GLY A 191 -8.20 -11.48 4.57
N TYR A 192 -7.51 -10.69 3.79
CA TYR A 192 -8.03 -9.56 3.02
C TYR A 192 -7.61 -9.66 1.56
N LYS A 193 -8.31 -8.93 0.72
CA LYS A 193 -7.96 -8.75 -0.69
C LYS A 193 -7.69 -7.28 -0.95
N GLN A 194 -6.49 -6.99 -1.46
CA GLN A 194 -6.10 -5.66 -1.90
C GLN A 194 -6.38 -5.55 -3.40
N HIS A 195 -7.33 -4.69 -3.75
CA HIS A 195 -7.61 -4.29 -5.13
C HIS A 195 -6.76 -3.08 -5.46
N THR A 196 -6.00 -3.13 -6.55
CA THR A 196 -4.97 -2.15 -6.85
C THR A 196 -5.05 -1.73 -8.30
N ARG A 197 -4.93 -0.42 -8.54
CA ARG A 197 -4.66 0.17 -9.85
C ARG A 197 -3.24 0.70 -9.87
N THR A 198 -2.49 0.30 -10.89
CA THR A 198 -1.18 0.88 -11.19
C THR A 198 -1.21 1.56 -12.57
N ASP A 199 -0.25 2.44 -12.82
CA ASP A 199 0.07 2.90 -14.17
C ASP A 199 0.84 1.83 -14.96
N ALA A 200 1.25 2.18 -16.18
CA ALA A 200 2.00 1.30 -17.07
C ALA A 200 3.42 0.96 -16.57
N GLU A 201 3.94 1.69 -15.60
CA GLU A 201 5.25 1.45 -14.98
C GLU A 201 5.14 0.73 -13.63
N GLY A 202 3.90 0.47 -13.15
CA GLY A 202 3.62 -0.23 -11.91
C GLY A 202 3.72 0.64 -10.65
N TYR A 203 3.61 1.96 -10.77
CA TYR A 203 3.34 2.82 -9.62
C TYR A 203 1.90 2.65 -9.20
N ILE A 204 1.68 2.42 -7.91
CA ILE A 204 0.33 2.30 -7.37
C ILE A 204 -0.30 3.67 -7.30
N GLU A 205 -1.44 3.85 -8.00
CA GLU A 205 -2.18 5.10 -8.04
C GLU A 205 -3.38 5.08 -7.11
N LYS A 206 -4.06 3.95 -7.04
CA LYS A 206 -5.25 3.77 -6.21
C LYS A 206 -5.35 2.35 -5.72
N LEU A 207 -5.85 2.17 -4.50
CA LEU A 207 -6.14 0.86 -3.95
C LEU A 207 -7.32 0.94 -2.97
N HIS A 208 -7.96 -0.20 -2.73
CA HIS A 208 -8.86 -0.40 -1.61
C HIS A 208 -8.80 -1.85 -1.13
N ILE A 209 -9.24 -2.06 0.10
CA ILE A 209 -9.16 -3.35 0.77
C ILE A 209 -10.56 -3.88 1.06
N THR A 210 -10.73 -5.18 0.85
CA THR A 210 -11.96 -5.90 1.18
C THR A 210 -11.63 -7.16 1.96
N PRO A 211 -12.60 -7.79 2.63
CA PRO A 211 -12.45 -9.17 3.07
C PRO A 211 -12.06 -10.09 1.90
N ALA A 212 -11.24 -11.12 2.15
CA ALA A 212 -10.65 -11.92 1.08
C ALA A 212 -11.68 -12.64 0.18
N ASN A 213 -12.87 -12.95 0.70
CA ASN A 213 -13.94 -13.60 -0.06
C ASN A 213 -14.70 -12.68 -1.02
N ALA A 214 -14.46 -11.36 -0.98
CA ALA A 214 -15.10 -10.43 -1.90
C ALA A 214 -14.72 -10.75 -3.36
N HIS A 215 -15.71 -10.70 -4.24
CA HIS A 215 -15.50 -11.01 -5.65
C HIS A 215 -14.90 -9.82 -6.40
N GLU A 216 -13.78 -10.02 -7.09
CA GLU A 216 -13.00 -8.97 -7.76
C GLU A 216 -13.84 -8.13 -8.73
N CYS A 217 -14.76 -8.79 -9.44
CA CYS A 217 -15.65 -8.16 -10.43
C CYS A 217 -16.41 -6.93 -9.89
N LYS A 218 -16.82 -6.97 -8.62
CA LYS A 218 -17.59 -5.89 -7.98
C LYS A 218 -16.75 -4.69 -7.53
N HIS A 219 -15.43 -4.79 -7.66
CA HIS A 219 -14.49 -3.80 -7.10
C HIS A 219 -13.68 -3.06 -8.16
N LEU A 220 -14.11 -3.11 -9.44
CA LEU A 220 -13.46 -2.35 -10.52
C LEU A 220 -13.82 -0.86 -10.48
N SER A 221 -15.11 -0.55 -10.36
CA SER A 221 -15.62 0.84 -10.49
C SER A 221 -14.92 1.85 -9.57
N PRO A 222 -14.66 1.59 -8.27
CA PRO A 222 -13.91 2.51 -7.42
C PRO A 222 -12.47 2.77 -7.90
N LEU A 223 -11.84 1.79 -8.57
CA LEU A 223 -10.48 1.94 -9.09
C LEU A 223 -10.43 2.77 -10.37
N LEU A 224 -11.54 2.94 -11.08
CA LEU A 224 -11.59 3.71 -12.32
C LEU A 224 -11.67 5.21 -12.10
N GLU A 225 -12.01 5.66 -10.88
CA GLU A 225 -12.14 7.08 -10.58
C GLU A 225 -10.85 7.86 -10.85
N GLY A 226 -11.00 9.04 -11.46
CA GLY A 226 -9.89 9.95 -11.77
C GLY A 226 -9.01 9.52 -12.94
N LEU A 227 -9.40 8.48 -13.71
CA LEU A 227 -8.71 8.14 -14.95
C LEU A 227 -9.09 9.13 -16.07
N PRO A 228 -8.11 9.60 -16.86
CA PRO A 228 -8.38 10.38 -18.07
C PRO A 228 -9.17 9.56 -19.11
N LYS A 229 -10.03 10.23 -19.88
CA LYS A 229 -10.73 9.62 -21.02
C LYS A 229 -9.72 9.04 -22.02
N GLY A 230 -10.05 7.92 -22.63
CA GLY A 230 -9.18 7.22 -23.57
C GLY A 230 -8.10 6.35 -22.92
N THR A 231 -8.00 6.32 -21.59
CA THR A 231 -7.10 5.39 -20.89
C THR A 231 -7.53 3.95 -21.08
N THR A 232 -6.63 3.06 -21.47
CA THR A 232 -6.90 1.62 -21.57
C THR A 232 -6.81 0.98 -20.17
N VAL A 233 -7.87 0.28 -19.77
CA VAL A 233 -7.91 -0.43 -18.49
C VAL A 233 -7.65 -1.91 -18.69
N TYR A 234 -6.48 -2.37 -18.27
CA TYR A 234 -6.09 -3.77 -18.31
C TYR A 234 -6.48 -4.47 -17.02
N ALA A 235 -7.27 -5.54 -17.12
CA ALA A 235 -7.68 -6.33 -15.97
C ALA A 235 -7.78 -7.82 -16.31
N ASP A 236 -7.72 -8.69 -15.28
CA ASP A 236 -7.85 -10.13 -15.45
C ASP A 236 -9.29 -10.52 -15.81
N LYS A 237 -9.43 -11.74 -16.31
CA LYS A 237 -10.71 -12.42 -16.56
C LYS A 237 -11.65 -12.47 -15.34
N GLY A 238 -11.13 -12.27 -14.12
CA GLY A 238 -11.91 -12.13 -12.90
C GLY A 238 -12.80 -10.88 -12.88
N TYR A 239 -12.46 -9.88 -13.69
CA TYR A 239 -13.21 -8.62 -13.86
C TYR A 239 -14.16 -8.63 -15.07
N ASP A 240 -14.23 -9.74 -15.84
CA ASP A 240 -15.07 -9.84 -17.04
C ASP A 240 -16.55 -9.91 -16.69
N SER A 241 -17.26 -8.81 -16.82
CA SER A 241 -18.72 -8.68 -16.71
C SER A 241 -19.26 -7.61 -17.63
N ALA A 242 -20.54 -7.70 -17.97
CA ALA A 242 -21.23 -6.66 -18.74
C ALA A 242 -21.22 -5.32 -17.98
N GLU A 243 -21.48 -5.33 -16.69
CA GLU A 243 -21.49 -4.16 -15.82
C GLU A 243 -20.13 -3.42 -15.85
N ASN A 244 -19.02 -4.14 -15.71
CA ASN A 244 -17.69 -3.53 -15.76
C ASN A 244 -17.39 -2.93 -17.13
N ARG A 245 -17.84 -3.54 -18.23
CA ARG A 245 -17.66 -2.95 -19.57
C ARG A 245 -18.52 -1.70 -19.76
N GLN A 246 -19.73 -1.70 -19.22
CA GLN A 246 -20.59 -0.51 -19.19
C GLN A 246 -19.91 0.61 -18.40
N HIS A 247 -19.32 0.34 -17.24
CA HIS A 247 -18.56 1.32 -16.46
C HIS A 247 -17.37 1.90 -17.23
N LEU A 248 -16.68 1.11 -18.08
CA LEU A 248 -15.61 1.62 -18.94
C LEU A 248 -16.19 2.55 -20.04
N GLU A 249 -17.28 2.13 -20.67
CA GLU A 249 -17.93 2.90 -21.75
C GLU A 249 -18.46 4.25 -21.23
N GLU A 250 -19.20 4.25 -20.11
CA GLU A 250 -19.71 5.47 -19.46
C GLU A 250 -18.62 6.49 -19.13
N ARG A 251 -17.42 6.01 -18.77
CA ARG A 251 -16.25 6.86 -18.49
C ARG A 251 -15.37 7.14 -19.71
N GLN A 252 -15.76 6.67 -20.89
CA GLN A 252 -14.98 6.78 -22.12
C GLN A 252 -13.57 6.18 -21.99
N LEU A 253 -13.46 5.03 -21.28
CA LEU A 253 -12.23 4.28 -21.10
C LEU A 253 -12.17 3.12 -22.10
N LEU A 254 -10.97 2.71 -22.49
CA LEU A 254 -10.77 1.63 -23.44
C LEU A 254 -10.73 0.27 -22.75
N ASP A 255 -11.44 -0.71 -23.33
CA ASP A 255 -11.56 -2.06 -22.78
C ASP A 255 -10.30 -2.92 -23.01
N GLY A 256 -9.52 -3.12 -21.96
CA GLY A 256 -8.41 -4.05 -21.86
C GLY A 256 -8.72 -5.26 -20.93
N ILE A 257 -9.98 -5.49 -20.55
CA ILE A 257 -10.34 -6.63 -19.70
C ILE A 257 -10.25 -7.94 -20.50
N MET A 258 -9.52 -8.93 -19.93
CA MET A 258 -9.43 -10.25 -20.53
C MET A 258 -10.77 -10.96 -20.52
N ARG A 259 -11.09 -11.70 -21.59
CA ARG A 259 -12.32 -12.48 -21.72
C ARG A 259 -12.23 -13.77 -20.91
N LYS A 260 -13.35 -14.13 -20.26
CA LYS A 260 -13.52 -15.37 -19.51
C LYS A 260 -14.32 -16.37 -20.35
N ALA A 261 -13.87 -17.63 -20.42
CA ALA A 261 -14.68 -18.70 -20.96
C ALA A 261 -15.90 -18.95 -20.07
N CYS A 262 -17.07 -19.11 -20.67
CA CYS A 262 -18.30 -19.50 -19.98
C CYS A 262 -18.61 -20.97 -20.25
N ARG A 263 -19.46 -21.57 -19.40
CA ARG A 263 -19.94 -22.95 -19.61
C ARG A 263 -20.60 -23.06 -20.99
N ASN A 264 -20.16 -24.02 -21.77
CA ASN A 264 -20.62 -24.26 -23.17
C ASN A 264 -20.32 -23.13 -24.17
N ARG A 265 -19.46 -22.17 -23.81
CA ARG A 265 -18.96 -21.12 -24.70
C ARG A 265 -17.45 -20.93 -24.50
N PRO A 266 -16.62 -21.76 -25.16
CA PRO A 266 -15.18 -21.59 -25.10
C PRO A 266 -14.78 -20.26 -25.78
N LEU A 267 -13.58 -19.77 -25.47
CA LEU A 267 -13.04 -18.58 -26.13
C LEU A 267 -12.76 -18.89 -27.60
N SER A 268 -13.09 -17.96 -28.49
CA SER A 268 -12.64 -18.01 -29.87
C SER A 268 -11.10 -17.87 -29.96
N GLU A 269 -10.53 -18.28 -31.09
CA GLU A 269 -9.10 -18.12 -31.33
C GLU A 269 -8.66 -16.65 -31.24
N THR A 270 -9.46 -15.74 -31.80
CA THR A 270 -9.24 -14.30 -31.73
C THR A 270 -9.23 -13.78 -30.28
N GLN A 271 -10.19 -14.22 -29.45
CA GLN A 271 -10.26 -13.85 -28.03
C GLN A 271 -9.05 -14.42 -27.26
N THR A 272 -8.62 -15.62 -27.58
CA THR A 272 -7.43 -16.22 -26.96
C THR A 272 -6.16 -15.47 -27.33
N LYS A 273 -5.98 -15.09 -28.60
CA LYS A 273 -4.86 -14.26 -29.05
C LYS A 273 -4.87 -12.87 -28.37
N ARG A 274 -6.06 -12.24 -28.29
CA ARG A 274 -6.24 -10.97 -27.56
C ARG A 274 -5.86 -11.10 -26.08
N ASN A 275 -6.34 -12.13 -25.37
CA ASN A 275 -6.00 -12.36 -23.97
C ASN A 275 -4.49 -12.54 -23.77
N ARG A 276 -3.80 -13.25 -24.65
CA ARG A 276 -2.34 -13.43 -24.62
C ARG A 276 -1.61 -12.09 -24.78
N TYR A 277 -2.10 -11.21 -25.63
CA TYR A 277 -1.56 -9.86 -25.78
C TYR A 277 -1.76 -9.02 -24.52
N LEU A 278 -2.98 -8.98 -23.98
CA LEU A 278 -3.33 -8.22 -22.79
C LEU A 278 -2.58 -8.69 -21.53
N SER A 279 -2.30 -9.99 -21.43
CA SER A 279 -1.56 -10.55 -20.28
C SER A 279 -0.13 -10.04 -20.16
N LYS A 280 0.51 -9.66 -21.28
CA LYS A 280 1.86 -9.09 -21.26
C LYS A 280 1.93 -7.74 -20.54
N THR A 281 0.90 -6.90 -20.67
CA THR A 281 0.84 -5.61 -19.98
C THR A 281 0.58 -5.78 -18.48
N ARG A 282 -0.15 -6.82 -18.07
CA ARG A 282 -0.46 -7.09 -16.66
C ARG A 282 0.74 -7.52 -15.83
N TYR A 283 1.82 -7.98 -16.43
CA TYR A 283 3.06 -8.35 -15.73
C TYR A 283 3.56 -7.25 -14.78
N VAL A 284 3.30 -5.99 -15.10
CA VAL A 284 3.75 -4.83 -14.30
C VAL A 284 3.13 -4.80 -12.90
N VAL A 285 1.81 -5.05 -12.78
CA VAL A 285 1.15 -5.09 -11.46
C VAL A 285 1.58 -6.31 -10.65
N GLU A 286 1.82 -7.44 -11.31
CA GLU A 286 2.34 -8.65 -10.67
C GLU A 286 3.74 -8.42 -10.08
N GLN A 287 4.62 -7.68 -10.78
CA GLN A 287 5.92 -7.25 -10.24
C GLN A 287 5.76 -6.36 -9.00
N SER A 288 4.79 -5.44 -9.02
CA SER A 288 4.50 -4.56 -7.89
C SER A 288 4.06 -5.37 -6.68
N PHE A 289 3.16 -6.36 -6.85
CA PHE A 289 2.78 -7.28 -5.77
C PHE A 289 3.96 -8.14 -5.30
N GLY A 290 4.79 -8.63 -6.23
CA GLY A 290 6.01 -9.36 -5.89
C GLY A 290 6.96 -8.54 -5.02
N THR A 291 7.10 -7.24 -5.28
CA THR A 291 7.91 -6.32 -4.48
C THR A 291 7.28 -6.07 -3.09
N LEU A 292 5.96 -5.84 -3.03
CA LEU A 292 5.24 -5.70 -1.75
C LEU A 292 5.44 -6.93 -0.86
N HIS A 293 5.31 -8.13 -1.43
CA HIS A 293 5.41 -9.38 -0.68
C HIS A 293 6.85 -9.69 -0.23
N ARG A 294 7.83 -9.56 -1.14
CA ARG A 294 9.21 -9.97 -0.88
C ARG A 294 10.02 -8.90 -0.14
N LYS A 295 10.03 -7.66 -0.65
CA LYS A 295 10.86 -6.60 -0.08
C LYS A 295 10.21 -5.98 1.16
N PHE A 296 8.91 -5.71 1.09
CA PHE A 296 8.18 -5.08 2.20
C PHE A 296 7.47 -6.09 3.11
N ARG A 297 7.67 -7.39 2.92
CA ARG A 297 7.11 -8.49 3.73
C ARG A 297 5.59 -8.43 3.89
N TYR A 298 4.89 -7.86 2.90
CA TYR A 298 3.46 -7.58 2.98
C TYR A 298 2.59 -8.68 2.34
N ALA A 299 2.97 -9.95 2.45
CA ALA A 299 2.11 -11.10 2.18
C ALA A 299 1.15 -11.37 3.35
N ARG A 300 1.47 -10.83 4.54
CA ARG A 300 0.69 -10.90 5.76
C ARG A 300 0.62 -9.51 6.40
N ALA A 301 -0.59 -9.15 6.87
CA ALA A 301 -0.79 -7.90 7.61
C ALA A 301 -0.10 -7.96 8.98
N ALA A 302 0.30 -6.79 9.50
CA ALA A 302 0.81 -6.64 10.85
C ALA A 302 -0.30 -6.26 11.85
N TYR A 303 -1.46 -5.84 11.34
CA TYR A 303 -2.57 -5.32 12.14
C TYR A 303 -3.86 -6.09 11.89
N PHE A 304 -4.83 -5.93 12.80
CA PHE A 304 -6.18 -6.49 12.72
C PHE A 304 -7.19 -5.43 12.28
N GLY A 305 -8.22 -5.86 11.59
CA GLY A 305 -9.33 -5.04 11.16
C GLY A 305 -9.09 -4.32 9.84
N LEU A 306 -10.17 -4.16 9.08
CA LEU A 306 -10.16 -3.64 7.71
C LEU A 306 -9.51 -2.25 7.62
N ILE A 307 -9.84 -1.35 8.56
CA ILE A 307 -9.34 0.04 8.59
C ILE A 307 -7.82 0.06 8.73
N LYS A 308 -7.27 -0.70 9.69
CA LYS A 308 -5.82 -0.72 9.96
C LYS A 308 -5.04 -1.42 8.84
N VAL A 309 -5.61 -2.47 8.24
CA VAL A 309 -5.02 -3.15 7.09
C VAL A 309 -5.06 -2.26 5.85
N SER A 310 -6.15 -1.51 5.65
CA SER A 310 -6.23 -0.49 4.59
C SER A 310 -5.15 0.59 4.77
N ALA A 311 -4.98 1.09 5.98
CA ALA A 311 -3.91 2.05 6.29
C ALA A 311 -2.53 1.48 5.98
N GLN A 312 -2.26 0.25 6.41
CA GLN A 312 -1.00 -0.43 6.11
C GLN A 312 -0.78 -0.58 4.60
N SER A 313 -1.81 -0.93 3.84
CA SER A 313 -1.73 -1.08 2.39
C SER A 313 -1.35 0.23 1.69
N HIS A 314 -1.95 1.36 2.09
CA HIS A 314 -1.60 2.67 1.53
C HIS A 314 -0.15 3.06 1.85
N LEU A 315 0.29 2.87 3.09
CA LEU A 315 1.68 3.14 3.47
C LEU A 315 2.68 2.25 2.71
N LYS A 316 2.37 0.96 2.54
CA LYS A 316 3.19 0.04 1.73
C LYS A 316 3.20 0.43 0.24
N ALA A 317 2.08 0.93 -0.29
CA ALA A 317 2.02 1.47 -1.65
C ALA A 317 2.93 2.70 -1.82
N MET A 318 2.92 3.62 -0.86
CA MET A 318 3.85 4.76 -0.84
C MET A 318 5.30 4.28 -0.81
N CYS A 319 5.64 3.31 0.06
CA CYS A 319 6.97 2.72 0.11
C CYS A 319 7.39 2.10 -1.23
N LEU A 320 6.49 1.38 -1.92
CA LEU A 320 6.76 0.83 -3.24
C LEU A 320 7.06 1.92 -4.27
N ASN A 321 6.22 2.96 -4.31
CA ASN A 321 6.36 4.05 -5.28
C ASN A 321 7.66 4.83 -5.03
N LEU A 322 7.98 5.12 -3.78
CA LEU A 322 9.24 5.76 -3.40
C LEU A 322 10.45 4.89 -3.73
N LEU A 323 10.37 3.56 -3.56
CA LEU A 323 11.44 2.66 -3.95
C LEU A 323 11.70 2.68 -5.47
N LYS A 324 10.62 2.65 -6.28
CA LYS A 324 10.74 2.77 -7.74
C LYS A 324 11.40 4.08 -8.14
N ALA A 325 10.98 5.17 -7.53
CA ALA A 325 11.55 6.50 -7.76
C ALA A 325 13.03 6.57 -7.37
N ALA A 326 13.41 6.04 -6.22
CA ALA A 326 14.81 5.99 -5.77
C ALA A 326 15.70 5.18 -6.71
N ASN A 327 15.21 4.05 -7.20
CA ASN A 327 15.94 3.24 -8.18
C ASN A 327 16.12 4.01 -9.51
N ARG A 328 15.15 4.84 -9.89
CA ARG A 328 15.26 5.68 -11.09
C ARG A 328 16.30 6.79 -10.93
N LEU A 329 16.39 7.40 -9.74
CA LEU A 329 17.47 8.35 -9.41
C LEU A 329 18.86 7.73 -9.43
N SER A 330 18.98 6.43 -9.17
CA SER A 330 20.24 5.71 -9.12
C SER A 330 20.62 5.05 -10.47
N ALA A 331 19.70 5.05 -11.44
CA ALA A 331 20.00 4.56 -12.78
C ALA A 331 20.97 5.54 -13.48
N PRO A 332 22.04 5.07 -14.13
CA PRO A 332 22.87 5.93 -14.96
C PRO A 332 21.96 6.57 -16.03
N ALA A 333 22.18 7.86 -16.29
CA ALA A 333 21.52 8.52 -17.41
C ALA A 333 21.81 7.69 -18.66
N ALA A 334 20.75 7.28 -19.37
CA ALA A 334 20.93 6.59 -20.65
C ALA A 334 21.72 7.55 -21.56
N ALA A 335 22.92 7.10 -21.93
CA ALA A 335 23.78 7.83 -22.85
C ALA A 335 23.16 7.90 -24.24
#